data_e1543e81b579b1f63451af0199857591
#
_entry.id   e1543e81b579b1f63451af0199857591
#
_cell.length_a   1.000
_cell.length_b   1.000
_cell.length_c   1.000
_cell.angle_alpha   90.00
_cell.angle_beta   90.00
_cell.angle_gamma   90.00
#
_symmetry.space_group_name_H-M   'P 1'
#
loop_
_entity.id
_entity.type
_entity.pdbx_description
1 polymer ?
#
loop_
_entity_poly.entity_id
_entity_poly.type
_entity_poly.pdbx_seq_one_letter_code
_entity_poly.pdbx_strand_id
1 'polypeptide(L)'
;MTAAAARPAGVGAAPIAALGQDGRMRWEIPDGLRWTERTPLGRAWLAELPDRLAECEARWELTAVGPPFAYAFASLAVPAELPDGTRAVLKLQYPDDDSVHEATALAHWAGRGAIRLLAHDADRRALLVERCDPGVPLHTLAADAALDAAVDLLPRLAVPAGPPFTPLAEEAAGWAERMPANWRRTNRPYERRLLDAALGLLAELAPDQGEQVLVNQDLHAGNVLAAGREPWLVIDPKPLVGEREFAVVPLVRGAELGHSPAAVRHRLDRLSTELGLDRARVRGWAIGQTLAWSIGGDQVFTGNVETARWLLDEC
;
A
#
# COMPACT_ATOMS: atom_id res chain seq x y z
N MET A 1 0.51 -12.99 3.11
CA MET A 1 1.45 -12.61 4.19
C MET A 1 1.74 -11.11 4.06
N THR A 2 0.83 -10.32 4.57
CA THR A 2 0.88 -8.84 4.48
C THR A 2 1.80 -8.33 5.58
N ALA A 3 3.00 -7.89 5.24
CA ALA A 3 3.92 -7.26 6.18
C ALA A 3 3.98 -5.76 5.87
N ALA A 4 3.00 -5.02 6.38
CA ALA A 4 3.12 -3.57 6.49
C ALA A 4 4.11 -3.25 7.61
N ALA A 5 5.41 -3.26 7.30
CA ALA A 5 6.44 -2.83 8.21
C ALA A 5 6.47 -1.30 8.27
N ALA A 6 6.40 -0.74 9.48
CA ALA A 6 6.78 0.64 9.71
C ALA A 6 8.22 0.85 9.21
N ARG A 7 8.40 1.81 8.28
CA ARG A 7 9.69 2.13 7.66
C ARG A 7 10.57 2.91 8.63
N PRO A 8 11.87 2.61 8.76
CA PRO A 8 12.82 3.54 9.37
C PRO A 8 13.07 4.70 8.40
N ALA A 9 13.01 5.93 8.92
CA ALA A 9 13.44 7.12 8.22
C ALA A 9 14.97 7.09 8.00
N GLY A 10 15.39 7.07 6.73
CA GLY A 10 16.79 7.16 6.36
C GLY A 10 16.92 7.20 4.84
N VAL A 11 17.15 8.38 4.28
CA VAL A 11 17.45 8.57 2.86
C VAL A 11 18.86 8.09 2.61
N GLY A 12 19.05 6.83 2.24
CA GLY A 12 20.28 6.29 1.70
C GLY A 12 20.18 6.20 0.18
N ALA A 13 21.11 6.80 -0.56
CA ALA A 13 21.24 6.62 -1.99
C ALA A 13 21.40 5.13 -2.32
N ALA A 14 20.62 4.60 -3.27
CA ALA A 14 20.81 3.26 -3.78
C ALA A 14 22.19 3.11 -4.40
N PRO A 15 22.88 1.96 -4.28
CA PRO A 15 24.16 1.71 -4.91
C PRO A 15 24.06 1.85 -6.43
N ILE A 16 25.09 2.41 -7.03
CA ILE A 16 25.18 2.73 -8.45
C ILE A 16 25.13 1.43 -9.25
N ALA A 17 24.21 1.35 -10.19
CA ALA A 17 24.18 0.26 -11.16
C ALA A 17 25.45 0.25 -12.00
N ALA A 18 26.13 -0.89 -12.09
CA ALA A 18 27.26 -1.09 -12.99
C ALA A 18 26.77 -1.79 -14.27
N LEU A 19 27.20 -1.32 -15.44
CA LEU A 19 27.03 -2.05 -16.69
C LEU A 19 27.90 -3.32 -16.63
N GLY A 20 27.28 -4.48 -16.77
CA GLY A 20 27.99 -5.75 -16.96
C GLY A 20 28.78 -5.75 -18.28
N GLN A 21 29.74 -6.69 -18.42
CA GLN A 21 30.52 -6.84 -19.67
C GLN A 21 29.64 -7.20 -20.90
N ASP A 22 28.41 -7.62 -20.65
CA ASP A 22 27.36 -7.94 -21.61
C ASP A 22 26.45 -6.74 -21.97
N GLY A 23 26.77 -5.54 -21.48
CA GLY A 23 25.99 -4.33 -21.68
C GLY A 23 24.67 -4.29 -20.89
N ARG A 24 24.39 -5.29 -20.06
CA ARG A 24 23.20 -5.32 -19.21
C ARG A 24 23.45 -4.56 -17.91
N MET A 25 22.49 -3.80 -17.46
CA MET A 25 22.55 -3.10 -16.19
C MET A 25 22.52 -4.12 -15.04
N ARG A 26 23.62 -4.23 -14.29
CA ARG A 26 23.65 -5.02 -13.04
C ARG A 26 23.32 -4.09 -11.89
N TRP A 27 22.29 -4.42 -11.18
CA TRP A 27 21.88 -3.71 -9.97
C TRP A 27 21.79 -4.70 -8.79
N GLU A 28 22.03 -4.20 -7.61
CA GLU A 28 21.83 -4.97 -6.38
C GLU A 28 20.34 -5.06 -6.06
N ILE A 29 19.92 -6.20 -5.52
CA ILE A 29 18.56 -6.39 -5.04
C ILE A 29 18.29 -5.33 -3.96
N PRO A 30 17.25 -4.48 -4.11
CA PRO A 30 16.89 -3.51 -3.10
C PRO A 30 16.67 -4.18 -1.72
N ASP A 31 17.16 -3.54 -0.66
CA ASP A 31 17.04 -4.08 0.71
C ASP A 31 15.58 -4.39 1.10
N GLY A 32 14.64 -3.60 0.59
CA GLY A 32 13.22 -3.83 0.78
C GLY A 32 12.70 -5.17 0.25
N LEU A 33 13.43 -5.82 -0.68
CA LEU A 33 13.04 -7.12 -1.25
C LEU A 33 13.75 -8.31 -0.60
N ARG A 34 14.76 -8.10 0.26
CA ARG A 34 15.54 -9.20 0.87
C ARG A 34 14.71 -10.14 1.76
N TRP A 35 13.57 -9.70 2.26
CA TRP A 35 12.67 -10.58 3.01
C TRP A 35 12.17 -11.76 2.17
N THR A 36 12.08 -11.61 0.85
CA THR A 36 11.63 -12.67 -0.07
C THR A 36 12.62 -13.84 -0.11
N GLU A 37 13.90 -13.62 0.17
CA GLU A 37 14.95 -14.66 0.24
C GLU A 37 14.62 -15.75 1.29
N ARG A 38 13.74 -15.45 2.24
CA ARG A 38 13.35 -16.38 3.31
C ARG A 38 12.48 -17.53 2.82
N THR A 39 11.89 -17.43 1.64
CA THR A 39 10.99 -18.45 1.08
C THR A 39 11.54 -19.04 -0.21
N PRO A 40 11.26 -20.32 -0.55
CA PRO A 40 11.65 -20.90 -1.84
C PRO A 40 11.06 -20.11 -3.02
N LEU A 41 9.79 -19.68 -2.93
CA LEU A 41 9.11 -18.89 -3.95
C LEU A 41 9.81 -17.55 -4.17
N GLY A 42 10.18 -16.85 -3.10
CA GLY A 42 10.85 -15.55 -3.21
C GLY A 42 12.24 -15.67 -3.81
N ARG A 43 13.01 -16.70 -3.45
CA ARG A 43 14.33 -16.94 -4.08
C ARG A 43 14.20 -17.23 -5.57
N ALA A 44 13.22 -18.04 -5.98
CA ALA A 44 12.95 -18.32 -7.39
C ALA A 44 12.58 -17.01 -8.13
N TRP A 45 11.66 -16.24 -7.57
CA TRP A 45 11.24 -14.95 -8.14
C TRP A 45 12.42 -13.97 -8.30
N LEU A 46 13.28 -13.83 -7.27
CA LEU A 46 14.47 -12.97 -7.36
C LEU A 46 15.44 -13.41 -8.45
N ALA A 47 15.61 -14.72 -8.62
CA ALA A 47 16.50 -15.28 -9.66
C ALA A 47 15.98 -15.01 -11.07
N GLU A 48 14.67 -14.91 -11.27
CA GLU A 48 14.03 -14.66 -12.57
C GLU A 48 13.96 -13.16 -12.93
N LEU A 49 14.11 -12.25 -11.95
CA LEU A 49 13.95 -10.81 -12.19
C LEU A 49 14.80 -10.26 -13.35
N PRO A 50 16.09 -10.61 -13.51
CA PRO A 50 16.90 -10.08 -14.61
C PRO A 50 16.36 -10.46 -16.00
N ASP A 51 15.90 -11.68 -16.15
CA ASP A 51 15.36 -12.17 -17.43
C ASP A 51 13.98 -11.56 -17.70
N ARG A 52 13.10 -11.50 -16.69
CA ARG A 52 11.79 -10.83 -16.79
C ARG A 52 11.91 -9.34 -17.12
N LEU A 53 12.90 -8.66 -16.53
CA LEU A 53 13.18 -7.26 -16.84
C LEU A 53 13.55 -7.11 -18.31
N ALA A 54 14.53 -7.90 -18.80
CA ALA A 54 14.98 -7.84 -20.19
C ALA A 54 13.86 -8.18 -21.20
N GLU A 55 12.99 -9.15 -20.87
CA GLU A 55 11.82 -9.46 -21.68
C GLU A 55 10.83 -8.30 -21.76
N CYS A 56 10.56 -7.63 -20.63
CA CYS A 56 9.66 -6.48 -20.60
C CYS A 56 10.27 -5.25 -21.32
N GLU A 57 11.58 -5.02 -21.17
CA GLU A 57 12.29 -3.98 -21.90
C GLU A 57 12.18 -4.20 -23.42
N ALA A 58 12.41 -5.43 -23.90
CA ALA A 58 12.28 -5.76 -25.30
C ALA A 58 10.82 -5.67 -25.81
N ARG A 59 9.85 -6.15 -24.99
CA ARG A 59 8.44 -6.18 -25.37
C ARG A 59 7.81 -4.79 -25.52
N TRP A 60 8.19 -3.87 -24.66
CA TRP A 60 7.64 -2.51 -24.61
C TRP A 60 8.64 -1.46 -25.13
N GLU A 61 9.75 -1.92 -25.72
CA GLU A 61 10.81 -1.07 -26.28
C GLU A 61 11.34 -0.04 -25.27
N LEU A 62 11.49 -0.46 -23.98
CA LEU A 62 11.88 0.42 -22.89
C LEU A 62 13.39 0.60 -22.83
N THR A 63 13.79 1.79 -22.38
CA THR A 63 15.14 2.07 -21.91
C THR A 63 15.10 2.26 -20.38
N ALA A 64 15.84 1.42 -19.62
CA ALA A 64 16.03 1.66 -18.20
C ALA A 64 16.91 2.89 -18.00
N VAL A 65 16.42 3.87 -17.23
CA VAL A 65 17.09 5.18 -17.04
C VAL A 65 17.66 5.40 -15.65
N GLY A 66 17.77 4.33 -14.85
CA GLY A 66 18.34 4.38 -13.52
C GLY A 66 18.24 3.06 -12.76
N PRO A 67 18.80 3.01 -11.54
CA PRO A 67 18.69 1.84 -10.69
C PRO A 67 17.26 1.65 -10.17
N PRO A 68 16.90 0.42 -9.73
CA PRO A 68 15.63 0.19 -9.05
C PRO A 68 15.43 1.11 -7.85
N PHE A 69 14.17 1.47 -7.58
CA PHE A 69 13.83 2.24 -6.40
C PHE A 69 14.12 1.44 -5.13
N ALA A 70 14.87 2.02 -4.20
CA ALA A 70 15.31 1.37 -2.96
C ALA A 70 14.14 0.99 -2.02
N TYR A 71 13.01 1.66 -2.14
CA TYR A 71 11.85 1.49 -1.26
C TYR A 71 10.83 0.45 -1.74
N ALA A 72 11.12 -0.25 -2.82
CA ALA A 72 10.29 -1.35 -3.30
C ALA A 72 10.23 -2.49 -2.27
N PHE A 73 9.02 -2.88 -1.86
CA PHE A 73 8.81 -3.92 -0.82
C PHE A 73 8.17 -5.19 -1.37
N ALA A 74 7.15 -5.07 -2.22
CA ALA A 74 6.41 -6.18 -2.82
C ALA A 74 6.54 -6.24 -4.36
N SER A 75 7.47 -5.48 -4.92
CA SER A 75 7.76 -5.47 -6.36
C SER A 75 9.13 -4.87 -6.62
N LEU A 76 9.79 -5.31 -7.69
CA LEU A 76 10.91 -4.56 -8.25
C LEU A 76 10.34 -3.42 -9.08
N ALA A 77 10.72 -2.18 -8.78
CA ALA A 77 10.29 -1.00 -9.54
C ALA A 77 11.52 -0.31 -10.14
N VAL A 78 11.55 -0.18 -11.47
CA VAL A 78 12.68 0.36 -12.24
C VAL A 78 12.21 1.58 -13.03
N PRO A 79 12.91 2.72 -12.95
CA PRO A 79 12.59 3.86 -13.80
C PRO A 79 12.94 3.54 -15.24
N ALA A 80 12.01 3.80 -16.15
CA ALA A 80 12.12 3.49 -17.57
C ALA A 80 11.61 4.67 -18.42
N GLU A 81 11.94 4.64 -19.70
CA GLU A 81 11.48 5.58 -20.71
C GLU A 81 11.03 4.82 -21.96
N LEU A 82 9.88 5.20 -22.52
CA LEU A 82 9.36 4.71 -23.77
C LEU A 82 10.05 5.40 -24.96
N PRO A 83 9.95 4.86 -26.20
CA PRO A 83 10.58 5.45 -27.38
C PRO A 83 10.16 6.90 -27.71
N ASP A 84 8.95 7.29 -27.28
CA ASP A 84 8.43 8.65 -27.45
C ASP A 84 8.89 9.62 -26.36
N GLY A 85 9.77 9.20 -25.44
CA GLY A 85 10.26 9.99 -24.32
C GLY A 85 9.32 9.99 -23.11
N THR A 86 8.24 9.22 -23.11
CA THR A 86 7.34 9.10 -21.97
C THR A 86 8.06 8.42 -20.79
N ARG A 87 8.12 9.12 -19.66
CA ARG A 87 8.75 8.62 -18.43
C ARG A 87 7.80 7.67 -17.71
N ALA A 88 8.28 6.47 -17.40
CA ALA A 88 7.50 5.39 -16.81
C ALA A 88 8.25 4.73 -15.64
N VAL A 89 7.55 3.83 -14.96
CA VAL A 89 8.12 2.87 -14.00
C VAL A 89 7.69 1.48 -14.44
N LEU A 90 8.65 0.61 -14.68
CA LEU A 90 8.41 -0.81 -14.85
C LEU A 90 8.39 -1.48 -13.47
N LYS A 91 7.27 -2.12 -13.13
CA LYS A 91 7.08 -2.90 -11.90
C LYS A 91 7.01 -4.38 -12.23
N LEU A 92 7.84 -5.19 -11.57
CA LEU A 92 7.76 -6.66 -11.58
C LEU A 92 7.28 -7.09 -10.19
N GLN A 93 6.02 -7.54 -10.12
CA GLN A 93 5.36 -7.84 -8.85
C GLN A 93 5.82 -9.18 -8.27
N TYR A 94 5.99 -9.22 -6.95
CA TYR A 94 6.09 -10.47 -6.21
C TYR A 94 4.79 -11.28 -6.39
N PRO A 95 4.86 -12.62 -6.54
CA PRO A 95 3.68 -13.44 -6.77
C PRO A 95 2.89 -13.69 -5.47
N ASP A 96 2.27 -12.64 -4.94
CA ASP A 96 1.30 -12.69 -3.85
C ASP A 96 -0.13 -12.42 -4.36
N ASP A 97 -1.10 -12.58 -3.48
CA ASP A 97 -2.51 -12.33 -3.80
C ASP A 97 -2.86 -10.84 -3.68
N ASP A 98 -2.11 -10.07 -2.88
CA ASP A 98 -2.39 -8.65 -2.60
C ASP A 98 -2.20 -7.76 -3.83
N SER A 99 -1.32 -8.15 -4.77
CA SER A 99 -0.98 -7.38 -5.97
C SER A 99 -1.77 -7.77 -7.23
N VAL A 100 -2.60 -8.82 -7.16
CA VAL A 100 -3.32 -9.38 -8.33
C VAL A 100 -4.19 -8.33 -9.03
N HIS A 101 -4.86 -7.48 -8.28
CA HIS A 101 -5.82 -6.50 -8.82
C HIS A 101 -5.26 -5.08 -8.96
N GLU A 102 -3.95 -4.85 -8.77
CA GLU A 102 -3.34 -3.53 -8.93
C GLU A 102 -3.58 -2.94 -10.33
N ALA A 103 -3.28 -3.71 -11.38
CA ALA A 103 -3.49 -3.26 -12.76
C ALA A 103 -4.96 -2.92 -13.03
N THR A 104 -5.88 -3.75 -12.54
CA THR A 104 -7.32 -3.54 -12.71
C THR A 104 -7.78 -2.26 -12.00
N ALA A 105 -7.28 -1.98 -10.79
CA ALA A 105 -7.61 -0.76 -10.05
C ALA A 105 -7.09 0.48 -10.76
N LEU A 106 -5.84 0.47 -11.21
CA LEU A 106 -5.27 1.58 -11.97
C LEU A 106 -6.04 1.86 -13.27
N ALA A 107 -6.45 0.81 -13.98
CA ALA A 107 -7.29 0.93 -15.17
C ALA A 107 -8.69 1.49 -14.81
N HIS A 108 -9.27 1.07 -13.68
CA HIS A 108 -10.58 1.52 -13.22
C HIS A 108 -10.57 3.02 -12.85
N TRP A 109 -9.55 3.49 -12.14
CA TRP A 109 -9.36 4.92 -11.88
C TRP A 109 -9.02 5.72 -13.14
N ALA A 110 -8.44 5.08 -14.16
CA ALA A 110 -8.10 5.70 -15.44
C ALA A 110 -7.30 7.03 -15.27
N GLY A 111 -6.38 7.05 -14.33
CA GLY A 111 -5.54 8.21 -14.03
C GLY A 111 -6.19 9.28 -13.14
N ARG A 112 -7.41 9.10 -12.66
CA ARG A 112 -8.08 10.05 -11.74
C ARG A 112 -7.58 9.83 -10.30
N GLY A 113 -6.73 10.72 -9.82
CA GLY A 113 -6.16 10.63 -8.47
C GLY A 113 -5.14 9.51 -8.27
N ALA A 114 -4.91 8.67 -9.27
CA ALA A 114 -3.93 7.59 -9.28
C ALA A 114 -3.04 7.68 -10.52
N ILE A 115 -1.87 7.06 -10.47
CA ILE A 115 -1.00 6.92 -11.65
C ILE A 115 -1.71 6.15 -12.76
N ARG A 116 -1.36 6.47 -14.01
CA ARG A 116 -1.89 5.75 -15.19
C ARG A 116 -1.21 4.40 -15.32
N LEU A 117 -2.01 3.38 -15.65
CA LEU A 117 -1.49 2.13 -16.20
C LEU A 117 -1.21 2.35 -17.69
N LEU A 118 0.03 2.19 -18.12
CA LEU A 118 0.46 2.34 -19.51
C LEU A 118 0.43 1.00 -20.25
N ALA A 119 0.87 -0.07 -19.59
CA ALA A 119 0.81 -1.44 -20.11
C ALA A 119 0.78 -2.46 -18.96
N HIS A 120 0.30 -3.67 -19.25
CA HIS A 120 0.23 -4.78 -18.30
C HIS A 120 0.49 -6.11 -19.01
N ASP A 121 1.27 -6.96 -18.37
CA ASP A 121 1.49 -8.35 -18.75
C ASP A 121 1.24 -9.25 -17.54
N ALA A 122 0.07 -9.89 -17.52
CA ALA A 122 -0.37 -10.72 -16.39
C ALA A 122 0.53 -11.95 -16.20
N ASP A 123 0.99 -12.57 -17.29
CA ASP A 123 1.82 -13.78 -17.23
C ASP A 123 3.18 -13.50 -16.59
N ARG A 124 3.72 -12.30 -16.82
CA ARG A 124 4.98 -11.84 -16.22
C ARG A 124 4.80 -11.11 -14.91
N ARG A 125 3.55 -10.86 -14.50
CA ARG A 125 3.22 -10.00 -13.36
C ARG A 125 3.91 -8.64 -13.46
N ALA A 126 3.91 -8.08 -14.66
CA ALA A 126 4.59 -6.84 -14.99
C ALA A 126 3.60 -5.73 -15.30
N LEU A 127 3.83 -4.56 -14.72
CA LEU A 127 3.10 -3.33 -15.00
C LEU A 127 4.06 -2.26 -15.50
N LEU A 128 3.66 -1.55 -16.54
CA LEU A 128 4.26 -0.29 -16.90
C LEU A 128 3.32 0.82 -16.48
N VAL A 129 3.78 1.70 -15.58
CA VAL A 129 2.96 2.75 -14.99
C VAL A 129 3.58 4.12 -15.16
N GLU A 130 2.75 5.16 -15.10
CA GLU A 130 3.17 6.56 -15.09
C GLU A 130 4.19 6.83 -13.98
N ARG A 131 5.28 7.54 -14.30
CA ARG A 131 6.26 7.99 -13.32
C ARG A 131 5.84 9.33 -12.75
N CYS A 132 5.70 9.39 -11.43
CA CYS A 132 5.53 10.66 -10.73
C CYS A 132 6.83 11.48 -10.77
N ASP A 133 6.71 12.76 -11.09
CA ASP A 133 7.79 13.72 -11.08
C ASP A 133 7.27 15.03 -10.45
N PRO A 134 7.82 15.50 -9.34
CA PRO A 134 9.09 15.10 -8.70
C PRO A 134 9.05 13.79 -7.89
N GLY A 135 7.92 13.15 -7.69
CA GLY A 135 7.80 11.88 -6.98
C GLY A 135 8.06 11.96 -5.46
N VAL A 136 7.90 13.14 -4.88
CA VAL A 136 8.09 13.36 -3.44
C VAL A 136 6.88 12.82 -2.68
N PRO A 137 7.06 11.96 -1.65
CA PRO A 137 5.94 11.40 -0.90
C PRO A 137 5.18 12.43 -0.07
N LEU A 138 3.87 12.24 0.07
CA LEU A 138 2.96 13.13 0.80
C LEU A 138 3.39 13.34 2.26
N HIS A 139 3.96 12.32 2.91
CA HIS A 139 4.43 12.42 4.29
C HIS A 139 5.62 13.37 4.49
N THR A 140 6.19 13.94 3.43
CA THR A 140 7.22 15.00 3.54
C THR A 140 6.62 16.35 3.86
N LEU A 141 5.31 16.52 3.69
CA LEU A 141 4.60 17.71 4.12
C LEU A 141 4.38 17.72 5.65
N ALA A 142 4.10 18.89 6.19
CA ALA A 142 3.51 19.00 7.52
C ALA A 142 2.18 18.21 7.57
N ALA A 143 1.87 17.59 8.71
CA ALA A 143 0.73 16.68 8.84
C ALA A 143 -0.59 17.29 8.34
N ASP A 144 -0.88 18.54 8.71
CA ASP A 144 -2.11 19.21 8.27
C ASP A 144 -2.16 19.43 6.75
N ALA A 145 -1.07 19.84 6.14
CA ALA A 145 -1.00 20.01 4.69
C ALA A 145 -1.12 18.66 3.95
N ALA A 146 -0.62 17.58 4.55
CA ALA A 146 -0.82 16.23 4.01
C ALA A 146 -2.29 15.79 4.11
N LEU A 147 -2.98 16.16 5.19
CA LEU A 147 -4.41 15.88 5.34
C LEU A 147 -5.26 16.70 4.38
N ASP A 148 -4.94 17.98 4.15
CA ASP A 148 -5.60 18.82 3.12
C ASP A 148 -5.52 18.14 1.74
N ALA A 149 -4.32 17.71 1.35
CA ALA A 149 -4.12 17.00 0.08
C ALA A 149 -4.89 15.67 0.02
N ALA A 150 -4.97 14.93 1.12
CA ALA A 150 -5.73 13.69 1.20
C ALA A 150 -7.24 13.92 1.08
N VAL A 151 -7.77 14.96 1.70
CA VAL A 151 -9.19 15.35 1.60
C VAL A 151 -9.57 15.70 0.16
N ASP A 152 -8.70 16.40 -0.57
CA ASP A 152 -8.93 16.71 -1.98
C ASP A 152 -8.82 15.47 -2.90
N LEU A 153 -7.98 14.50 -2.54
CA LEU A 153 -7.68 13.32 -3.35
C LEU A 153 -8.73 12.21 -3.21
N LEU A 154 -9.12 11.89 -1.97
CA LEU A 154 -9.93 10.71 -1.65
C LEU A 154 -11.28 10.66 -2.38
N PRO A 155 -12.06 11.75 -2.55
CA PRO A 155 -13.32 11.71 -3.28
C PRO A 155 -13.17 11.28 -4.74
N ARG A 156 -12.00 11.49 -5.33
CA ARG A 156 -11.70 11.13 -6.74
C ARG A 156 -11.39 9.65 -6.90
N LEU A 157 -10.98 8.99 -5.81
CA LEU A 157 -10.69 7.55 -5.75
C LEU A 157 -11.93 6.73 -5.40
N ALA A 158 -12.91 7.32 -4.69
CA ALA A 158 -14.16 6.67 -4.28
C ALA A 158 -15.10 6.51 -5.47
N VAL A 159 -14.77 5.61 -6.40
CA VAL A 159 -15.59 5.29 -7.58
C VAL A 159 -16.36 3.99 -7.34
N PRO A 160 -17.61 3.84 -7.82
CA PRO A 160 -18.35 2.60 -7.69
C PRO A 160 -17.55 1.42 -8.26
N ALA A 161 -17.54 0.31 -7.55
CA ALA A 161 -16.78 -0.87 -7.95
C ALA A 161 -17.49 -2.17 -7.52
N GLY A 162 -17.08 -3.27 -8.15
CA GLY A 162 -17.56 -4.62 -7.90
C GLY A 162 -16.50 -5.65 -8.35
N PRO A 163 -16.89 -6.86 -8.75
CA PRO A 163 -15.92 -7.84 -9.25
C PRO A 163 -15.03 -7.24 -10.36
N PRO A 164 -13.75 -7.61 -10.43
CA PRO A 164 -13.12 -8.75 -9.75
C PRO A 164 -12.50 -8.41 -8.38
N PHE A 165 -12.70 -7.21 -7.84
CA PHE A 165 -12.09 -6.82 -6.57
C PHE A 165 -12.70 -7.59 -5.40
N THR A 166 -11.84 -7.97 -4.45
CA THR A 166 -12.24 -8.65 -3.21
C THR A 166 -13.14 -7.72 -2.38
N PRO A 167 -14.32 -8.19 -1.93
CA PRO A 167 -15.14 -7.43 -0.99
C PRO A 167 -14.42 -7.18 0.33
N LEU A 168 -14.53 -5.97 0.89
CA LEU A 168 -14.00 -5.63 2.21
C LEU A 168 -14.55 -6.57 3.30
N ALA A 169 -15.80 -7.02 3.19
CA ALA A 169 -16.41 -7.98 4.10
C ALA A 169 -15.65 -9.33 4.10
N GLU A 170 -15.25 -9.81 2.94
CA GLU A 170 -14.48 -11.05 2.80
C GLU A 170 -13.07 -10.90 3.38
N GLU A 171 -12.39 -9.80 3.06
CA GLU A 171 -11.07 -9.51 3.61
C GLU A 171 -11.11 -9.36 5.13
N ALA A 172 -12.14 -8.68 5.68
CA ALA A 172 -12.36 -8.54 7.11
C ALA A 172 -12.62 -9.88 7.82
N ALA A 173 -13.37 -10.78 7.19
CA ALA A 173 -13.56 -12.14 7.69
C ALA A 173 -12.23 -12.91 7.75
N GLY A 174 -11.40 -12.79 6.73
CA GLY A 174 -10.05 -13.35 6.71
C GLY A 174 -9.15 -12.77 7.82
N TRP A 175 -9.23 -11.46 8.11
CA TRP A 175 -8.53 -10.89 9.26
C TRP A 175 -9.03 -11.48 10.57
N ALA A 176 -10.34 -11.54 10.79
CA ALA A 176 -10.95 -12.05 12.01
C ALA A 176 -10.57 -13.52 12.27
N GLU A 177 -10.50 -14.34 11.22
CA GLU A 177 -10.08 -15.75 11.32
C GLU A 177 -8.60 -15.87 11.74
N ARG A 178 -7.71 -15.07 11.14
CA ARG A 178 -6.26 -15.18 11.37
C ARG A 178 -5.79 -14.55 12.69
N MET A 179 -6.44 -13.50 13.16
CA MET A 179 -6.00 -12.72 14.34
C MET A 179 -5.84 -13.57 15.62
N PRO A 180 -6.78 -14.43 16.02
CA PRO A 180 -6.62 -15.21 17.25
C PRO A 180 -5.47 -16.23 17.20
N ALA A 181 -5.21 -16.82 16.03
CA ALA A 181 -4.10 -17.74 15.82
C ALA A 181 -2.76 -17.00 15.87
N ASN A 182 -2.64 -15.87 15.17
CA ASN A 182 -1.47 -15.03 15.19
C ASN A 182 -1.15 -14.52 16.59
N TRP A 183 -2.14 -14.03 17.32
CA TRP A 183 -2.00 -13.56 18.70
C TRP A 183 -1.46 -14.65 19.64
N ARG A 184 -1.95 -15.88 19.54
CA ARG A 184 -1.43 -17.01 20.33
C ARG A 184 0.00 -17.38 19.94
N ARG A 185 0.28 -17.45 18.61
CA ARG A 185 1.59 -17.82 18.07
C ARG A 185 2.70 -16.85 18.47
N THR A 186 2.41 -15.55 18.55
CA THR A 186 3.37 -14.50 18.96
C THR A 186 3.35 -14.25 20.48
N ASN A 187 2.91 -15.22 21.28
CA ASN A 187 2.89 -15.18 22.75
C ASN A 187 2.03 -14.04 23.34
N ARG A 188 0.87 -13.75 22.72
CA ARG A 188 -0.13 -12.80 23.22
C ARG A 188 0.46 -11.40 23.45
N PRO A 189 0.93 -10.70 22.42
CA PRO A 189 1.73 -9.48 22.53
C PRO A 189 0.96 -8.25 23.00
N TYR A 190 -0.37 -8.35 23.12
CA TYR A 190 -1.27 -7.33 23.62
C TYR A 190 -2.43 -7.94 24.39
N GLU A 191 -3.17 -7.11 25.12
CA GLU A 191 -4.27 -7.52 25.99
C GLU A 191 -5.43 -8.16 25.23
N ARG A 192 -6.07 -9.16 25.83
CA ARG A 192 -7.19 -9.90 25.24
C ARG A 192 -8.38 -8.99 24.88
N ARG A 193 -8.66 -7.95 25.70
CA ARG A 193 -9.76 -7.02 25.45
C ARG A 193 -9.61 -6.29 24.11
N LEU A 194 -8.37 -5.97 23.68
CA LEU A 194 -8.10 -5.32 22.41
C LEU A 194 -8.41 -6.26 21.23
N LEU A 195 -8.03 -7.54 21.34
CA LEU A 195 -8.39 -8.56 20.36
C LEU A 195 -9.91 -8.72 20.25
N ASP A 196 -10.60 -8.88 21.39
CA ASP A 196 -12.05 -9.11 21.42
C ASP A 196 -12.81 -7.89 20.87
N ALA A 197 -12.36 -6.68 21.17
CA ALA A 197 -12.94 -5.44 20.62
C ALA A 197 -12.78 -5.37 19.09
N ALA A 198 -11.58 -5.66 18.57
CA ALA A 198 -11.35 -5.65 17.12
C ALA A 198 -12.21 -6.71 16.40
N LEU A 199 -12.30 -7.91 16.95
CA LEU A 199 -13.14 -8.98 16.39
C LEU A 199 -14.63 -8.61 16.42
N GLY A 200 -15.10 -7.99 17.51
CA GLY A 200 -16.48 -7.51 17.63
C GLY A 200 -16.82 -6.44 16.61
N LEU A 201 -15.93 -5.45 16.43
CA LEU A 201 -16.11 -4.37 15.45
C LEU A 201 -16.10 -4.90 14.00
N LEU A 202 -15.20 -5.83 13.66
CA LEU A 202 -15.21 -6.44 12.33
C LEU A 202 -16.49 -7.24 12.07
N ALA A 203 -16.99 -7.98 13.08
CA ALA A 203 -18.24 -8.72 12.97
C ALA A 203 -19.48 -7.82 12.82
N GLU A 204 -19.44 -6.62 13.38
CA GLU A 204 -20.51 -5.63 13.28
C GLU A 204 -20.48 -4.90 11.93
N LEU A 205 -19.29 -4.42 11.51
CA LEU A 205 -19.15 -3.54 10.34
C LEU A 205 -19.18 -4.28 9.01
N ALA A 206 -18.62 -5.50 8.94
CA ALA A 206 -18.44 -6.19 7.67
C ALA A 206 -19.78 -6.55 6.96
N PRO A 207 -20.85 -7.00 7.65
CA PRO A 207 -22.10 -7.36 6.99
C PRO A 207 -22.99 -6.16 6.63
N ASP A 208 -22.79 -5.01 7.27
CA ASP A 208 -23.63 -3.82 7.12
C ASP A 208 -22.82 -2.63 6.59
N GLN A 209 -22.47 -2.68 5.32
CA GLN A 209 -21.72 -1.62 4.65
C GLN A 209 -22.66 -0.75 3.78
N GLY A 210 -22.29 0.54 3.67
CA GLY A 210 -22.97 1.50 2.80
C GLY A 210 -22.67 1.31 1.31
N GLU A 211 -22.53 2.43 0.60
CA GLU A 211 -22.20 2.44 -0.83
C GLU A 211 -20.87 1.73 -1.09
N GLN A 212 -20.87 0.80 -2.04
CA GLN A 212 -19.70 0.02 -2.41
C GLN A 212 -18.85 0.78 -3.42
N VAL A 213 -17.67 1.20 -3.00
CA VAL A 213 -16.68 1.91 -3.81
C VAL A 213 -15.35 1.18 -3.83
N LEU A 214 -14.51 1.53 -4.80
CA LEU A 214 -13.13 1.08 -4.81
C LEU A 214 -12.37 1.77 -3.67
N VAL A 215 -11.82 0.99 -2.76
CA VAL A 215 -10.99 1.46 -1.65
C VAL A 215 -9.60 0.84 -1.73
N ASN A 216 -8.59 1.57 -1.26
CA ASN A 216 -7.23 1.07 -1.18
C ASN A 216 -6.86 0.82 0.28
N GLN A 217 -6.73 -0.45 0.67
CA GLN A 217 -6.42 -0.83 2.06
C GLN A 217 -5.00 -0.46 2.51
N ASP A 218 -4.15 0.04 1.60
CA ASP A 218 -2.77 0.47 1.89
C ASP A 218 -2.47 1.92 1.46
N LEU A 219 -3.49 2.76 1.44
CA LEU A 219 -3.39 4.19 1.08
C LEU A 219 -2.79 5.01 2.24
N HIS A 220 -1.52 4.75 2.57
CA HIS A 220 -0.78 5.58 3.53
C HIS A 220 -0.05 6.72 2.79
N ALA A 221 0.42 7.74 3.54
CA ALA A 221 1.00 8.95 2.94
C ALA A 221 2.32 8.70 2.17
N GLY A 222 2.95 7.53 2.34
CA GLY A 222 4.08 7.09 1.51
C GLY A 222 3.69 6.59 0.12
N ASN A 223 2.43 6.20 -0.08
CA ASN A 223 1.89 5.73 -1.36
C ASN A 223 1.11 6.83 -2.11
N VAL A 224 1.32 8.09 -1.73
CA VAL A 224 0.81 9.27 -2.43
C VAL A 224 2.00 10.15 -2.79
N LEU A 225 2.23 10.37 -4.09
CA LEU A 225 3.40 11.09 -4.59
C LEU A 225 3.01 12.37 -5.31
N ALA A 226 3.83 13.40 -5.13
CA ALA A 226 3.73 14.63 -5.93
C ALA A 226 4.03 14.32 -7.40
N ALA A 227 3.22 14.88 -8.31
CA ALA A 227 3.35 14.65 -9.73
C ALA A 227 3.03 15.91 -10.57
N GLY A 228 3.51 15.93 -11.82
CA GLY A 228 3.32 17.08 -12.70
C GLY A 228 1.92 17.15 -13.31
N ARG A 229 1.24 16.01 -13.52
CA ARG A 229 -0.10 15.97 -14.13
C ARG A 229 -1.20 16.41 -13.17
N GLU A 230 -1.07 16.01 -11.92
CA GLU A 230 -1.92 16.35 -10.79
C GLU A 230 -1.04 16.58 -9.57
N PRO A 231 -1.46 17.40 -8.60
CA PRO A 231 -0.62 17.71 -7.45
C PRO A 231 -0.17 16.45 -6.71
N TRP A 232 -1.08 15.46 -6.57
CA TRP A 232 -0.86 14.21 -5.86
C TRP A 232 -1.49 13.04 -6.60
N LEU A 233 -0.75 11.93 -6.71
CA LEU A 233 -1.21 10.68 -7.31
C LEU A 233 -0.92 9.50 -6.40
N VAL A 234 -1.89 8.59 -6.31
CA VAL A 234 -1.75 7.31 -5.59
C VAL A 234 -0.94 6.33 -6.43
N ILE A 235 -0.05 5.62 -5.76
CA ILE A 235 0.73 4.49 -6.29
C ILE A 235 0.45 3.23 -5.47
N ASP A 236 0.86 2.07 -5.97
CA ASP A 236 0.89 0.77 -5.25
C ASP A 236 -0.44 0.40 -4.58
N PRO A 237 -1.59 0.47 -5.26
CA PRO A 237 -2.85 0.16 -4.63
C PRO A 237 -2.99 -1.33 -4.28
N LYS A 238 -3.59 -1.59 -3.12
CA LYS A 238 -4.16 -2.88 -2.72
C LYS A 238 -5.67 -2.74 -2.66
N PRO A 239 -6.35 -2.93 -3.79
CA PRO A 239 -7.74 -2.58 -3.94
C PRO A 239 -8.69 -3.59 -3.28
N LEU A 240 -9.74 -3.05 -2.66
CA LEU A 240 -10.91 -3.78 -2.19
C LEU A 240 -12.17 -3.05 -2.67
N VAL A 241 -13.32 -3.71 -2.57
CA VAL A 241 -14.63 -3.06 -2.69
C VAL A 241 -15.29 -3.00 -1.32
N GLY A 242 -15.62 -1.80 -0.88
CA GLY A 242 -16.21 -1.60 0.43
C GLY A 242 -16.75 -0.18 0.61
N GLU A 243 -17.17 0.14 1.81
CA GLU A 243 -17.73 1.45 2.13
C GLU A 243 -16.65 2.55 2.21
N ARG A 244 -17.08 3.79 2.00
CA ARG A 244 -16.20 4.97 1.95
C ARG A 244 -15.44 5.22 3.25
N GLU A 245 -16.03 4.86 4.38
CA GLU A 245 -15.43 4.98 5.72
C GLU A 245 -14.11 4.23 5.84
N PHE A 246 -13.97 3.12 5.11
CA PHE A 246 -12.73 2.35 5.11
C PHE A 246 -11.60 3.05 4.33
N ALA A 247 -11.91 3.89 3.35
CA ALA A 247 -10.89 4.50 2.48
C ALA A 247 -9.86 5.36 3.22
N VAL A 248 -10.23 5.94 4.36
CA VAL A 248 -9.34 6.80 5.18
C VAL A 248 -8.52 6.05 6.21
N VAL A 249 -8.83 4.78 6.47
CA VAL A 249 -8.23 3.98 7.55
C VAL A 249 -6.69 3.93 7.47
N PRO A 250 -6.05 3.71 6.30
CA PRO A 250 -4.60 3.69 6.23
C PRO A 250 -3.95 5.03 6.59
N LEU A 251 -4.60 6.15 6.31
CA LEU A 251 -4.13 7.48 6.72
C LEU A 251 -4.32 7.72 8.21
N VAL A 252 -5.45 7.27 8.80
CA VAL A 252 -5.69 7.38 10.25
C VAL A 252 -4.61 6.64 11.04
N ARG A 253 -4.22 5.44 10.60
CA ARG A 253 -3.18 4.62 11.26
C ARG A 253 -1.75 5.02 10.90
N GLY A 254 -1.54 5.81 9.85
CA GLY A 254 -0.23 6.14 9.29
C GLY A 254 0.69 6.84 10.28
N ALA A 255 1.71 6.16 10.77
CA ALA A 255 2.66 6.70 11.75
C ALA A 255 3.55 7.81 11.18
N GLU A 256 3.71 7.86 9.87
CA GLU A 256 4.50 8.86 9.14
C GLU A 256 3.90 10.28 9.22
N LEU A 257 2.63 10.40 9.57
CA LEU A 257 1.95 11.68 9.85
C LEU A 257 1.87 12.00 11.35
N GLY A 258 2.74 11.39 12.15
CA GLY A 258 2.81 11.56 13.60
C GLY A 258 2.22 10.36 14.35
N HIS A 259 2.98 9.86 15.33
CA HIS A 259 2.64 8.69 16.12
C HIS A 259 2.44 9.06 17.59
N SER A 260 1.23 9.49 17.92
CA SER A 260 0.77 9.78 19.27
C SER A 260 -0.76 9.70 19.35
N PRO A 261 -1.36 9.54 20.56
CA PRO A 261 -2.81 9.55 20.72
C PRO A 261 -3.47 10.80 20.12
N ALA A 262 -2.86 11.97 20.31
CA ALA A 262 -3.38 13.24 19.79
C ALA A 262 -3.32 13.29 18.25
N ALA A 263 -2.22 12.83 17.63
CA ALA A 263 -2.06 12.83 16.18
C ALA A 263 -3.03 11.84 15.49
N VAL A 264 -3.23 10.64 16.06
CA VAL A 264 -4.18 9.64 15.54
C VAL A 264 -5.60 10.17 15.63
N ARG A 265 -6.00 10.75 16.78
CA ARG A 265 -7.32 11.35 16.97
C ARG A 265 -7.55 12.51 16.01
N HIS A 266 -6.56 13.39 15.85
CA HIS A 266 -6.64 14.53 14.93
C HIS A 266 -6.92 14.07 13.49
N ARG A 267 -6.21 13.04 13.00
CA ARG A 267 -6.46 12.46 11.67
C ARG A 267 -7.87 11.86 11.56
N LEU A 268 -8.29 11.08 12.56
CA LEU A 268 -9.63 10.51 12.60
C LEU A 268 -10.70 11.61 12.52
N ASP A 269 -10.59 12.64 13.36
CA ASP A 269 -11.57 13.73 13.44
C ASP A 269 -11.61 14.54 12.14
N ARG A 270 -10.46 14.95 11.61
CA ARG A 270 -10.37 15.73 10.38
C ARG A 270 -10.93 14.99 9.18
N LEU A 271 -10.41 13.78 8.91
CA LEU A 271 -10.82 13.01 7.74
C LEU A 271 -12.31 12.64 7.80
N SER A 272 -12.84 12.29 8.99
CA SER A 272 -14.26 11.99 9.12
C SER A 272 -15.13 13.24 8.89
N THR A 273 -14.75 14.38 9.47
CA THR A 273 -15.53 15.61 9.38
C THR A 273 -15.50 16.19 7.96
N GLU A 274 -14.31 16.34 7.37
CA GLU A 274 -14.15 17.02 6.09
C GLU A 274 -14.68 16.19 4.90
N LEU A 275 -14.67 14.86 5.03
CA LEU A 275 -15.22 13.95 4.01
C LEU A 275 -16.67 13.52 4.28
N GLY A 276 -17.28 13.99 5.39
CA GLY A 276 -18.66 13.64 5.75
C GLY A 276 -18.86 12.14 6.02
N LEU A 277 -17.87 11.48 6.65
CA LEU A 277 -17.89 10.06 6.98
C LEU A 277 -18.41 9.83 8.41
N ASP A 278 -19.00 8.66 8.64
CA ASP A 278 -19.35 8.23 10.00
C ASP A 278 -18.06 7.93 10.79
N ARG A 279 -17.75 8.83 11.74
CA ARG A 279 -16.55 8.74 12.58
C ARG A 279 -16.45 7.43 13.37
N ALA A 280 -17.59 6.91 13.85
CA ALA A 280 -17.60 5.68 14.62
C ALA A 280 -17.25 4.48 13.74
N ARG A 281 -17.74 4.44 12.50
CA ARG A 281 -17.42 3.42 11.51
C ARG A 281 -15.94 3.51 11.10
N VAL A 282 -15.44 4.72 10.77
CA VAL A 282 -13.99 4.93 10.46
C VAL A 282 -13.13 4.41 11.59
N ARG A 283 -13.46 4.79 12.85
CA ARG A 283 -12.74 4.33 14.04
C ARG A 283 -12.78 2.81 14.19
N GLY A 284 -13.95 2.20 14.01
CA GLY A 284 -14.13 0.75 14.11
C GLY A 284 -13.27 0.00 13.07
N TRP A 285 -13.31 0.41 11.82
CA TRP A 285 -12.47 -0.14 10.75
C TRP A 285 -10.98 0.08 11.03
N ALA A 286 -10.60 1.25 11.54
CA ALA A 286 -9.22 1.56 11.89
C ALA A 286 -8.70 0.64 13.00
N ILE A 287 -9.48 0.36 14.04
CA ILE A 287 -9.13 -0.63 15.08
C ILE A 287 -8.97 -2.02 14.47
N GLY A 288 -9.96 -2.47 13.70
CA GLY A 288 -9.99 -3.81 13.10
C GLY A 288 -8.78 -4.07 12.19
N GLN A 289 -8.58 -3.23 11.16
CA GLN A 289 -7.47 -3.40 10.21
C GLN A 289 -6.10 -3.21 10.89
N THR A 290 -5.95 -2.16 11.71
CA THR A 290 -4.66 -1.87 12.34
C THR A 290 -4.21 -3.02 13.23
N LEU A 291 -5.13 -3.63 13.99
CA LEU A 291 -4.79 -4.78 14.81
C LEU A 291 -4.57 -6.04 13.97
N ALA A 292 -5.33 -6.26 12.91
CA ALA A 292 -5.11 -7.38 11.98
C ALA A 292 -3.70 -7.31 11.35
N TRP A 293 -3.22 -6.10 11.08
CA TRP A 293 -1.91 -5.84 10.49
C TRP A 293 -0.79 -5.63 11.54
N SER A 294 -1.08 -5.84 12.82
CA SER A 294 -0.09 -5.72 13.90
C SER A 294 0.87 -6.91 14.01
N ILE A 295 0.59 -8.03 13.33
CA ILE A 295 1.42 -9.23 13.37
C ILE A 295 1.67 -9.71 11.94
N GLY A 296 2.93 -9.69 11.51
CA GLY A 296 3.40 -10.22 10.23
C GLY A 296 4.46 -11.30 10.44
N GLY A 297 4.16 -12.56 10.05
CA GLY A 297 5.04 -13.67 10.41
C GLY A 297 5.18 -13.76 11.93
N ASP A 298 6.42 -13.78 12.43
CA ASP A 298 6.71 -13.78 13.87
C ASP A 298 6.98 -12.37 14.44
N GLN A 299 6.87 -11.35 13.59
CA GLN A 299 7.10 -9.96 13.99
C GLN A 299 5.81 -9.32 14.50
N VAL A 300 5.93 -8.57 15.61
CA VAL A 300 4.87 -7.71 16.15
C VAL A 300 5.21 -6.26 15.87
N PHE A 301 4.30 -5.55 15.20
CA PHE A 301 4.40 -4.12 14.94
C PHE A 301 3.76 -3.35 16.09
N THR A 302 4.56 -2.99 17.08
CA THR A 302 4.08 -2.36 18.33
C THR A 302 3.34 -1.05 18.06
N GLY A 303 3.77 -0.24 17.08
CA GLY A 303 3.07 0.99 16.70
C GLY A 303 1.62 0.75 16.24
N ASN A 304 1.35 -0.35 15.53
CA ASN A 304 -0.03 -0.71 15.17
C ASN A 304 -0.85 -1.09 16.41
N VAL A 305 -0.24 -1.84 17.33
CA VAL A 305 -0.91 -2.20 18.61
C VAL A 305 -1.24 -0.94 19.42
N GLU A 306 -0.30 0.01 19.53
CA GLU A 306 -0.50 1.28 20.22
C GLU A 306 -1.61 2.10 19.58
N THR A 307 -1.59 2.24 18.25
CA THR A 307 -2.64 2.97 17.51
C THR A 307 -4.02 2.36 17.73
N ALA A 308 -4.15 1.03 17.61
CA ALA A 308 -5.44 0.36 17.87
C ALA A 308 -5.92 0.56 19.31
N ARG A 309 -4.99 0.53 20.28
CA ARG A 309 -5.30 0.79 21.70
C ARG A 309 -5.77 2.22 21.92
N TRP A 310 -5.07 3.22 21.37
CA TRP A 310 -5.46 4.62 21.50
C TRP A 310 -6.84 4.89 20.91
N LEU A 311 -7.14 4.29 19.77
CA LEU A 311 -8.46 4.39 19.14
C LEU A 311 -9.54 3.69 19.99
N LEU A 312 -9.22 2.57 20.65
CA LEU A 312 -10.18 1.87 21.54
C LEU A 312 -10.45 2.67 22.84
N ASP A 313 -9.41 3.24 23.44
CA ASP A 313 -9.49 3.94 24.72
C ASP A 313 -10.02 5.38 24.60
N GLU A 314 -10.37 5.82 23.40
CA GLU A 314 -10.89 7.17 23.11
C GLU A 314 -12.34 7.40 23.58
N CYS A 315 -12.97 6.42 24.19
CA CYS A 315 -14.35 6.49 24.69
C CYS A 315 -14.46 7.27 25.99
#